data_504193fae7ebb20aca0c98d2eeb23441
#
_entry.id   504193fae7ebb20aca0c98d2eeb23441
#
_cell.length_a   1.000
_cell.length_b   1.000
_cell.length_c   1.000
_cell.angle_alpha   90.00
_cell.angle_beta   90.00
_cell.angle_gamma   90.00
#
_symmetry.space_group_name_H-M   'P 1'
#
loop_
_entity.id
_entity.type
_entity.pdbx_description
1 polymer ?
#
loop_
_entity_poly.entity_id
_entity_poly.type
_entity_poly.pdbx_seq_one_letter_code
_entity_poly.pdbx_strand_id
1 'polypeptide(L)'
;ANISAGLSLGEYSALIYSNIINFEDGIKIVQKRGTYMQEYLPEGNWSMAAILGLDDKIIEDVCKQVTKGFVVPANYNCQGQVAISGEKEAVLQAMELLKEAGAKRTIELKTSGPFHTSKLQEASDKLYDALQEIQINKIADKKVIKNIDATEYTDNDDIKRILANHVINPVKFKKSIENMIDQGVDTIIEIGPGKVLSGFVKKTNKDIQVFNTNNIEAFEQIL
;
A
#
# COMPACT_ATOMS: atom_id res chain seq x y z
N ALA A 1 5.02 15.27 13.74
CA ALA A 1 4.81 13.82 13.91
C ALA A 1 6.16 13.12 13.94
N ASN A 2 6.29 12.09 14.77
CA ASN A 2 7.55 11.34 14.93
C ASN A 2 7.56 10.06 14.08
N ILE A 3 6.39 9.57 13.71
CA ILE A 3 6.22 8.38 12.87
C ILE A 3 5.36 8.75 11.68
N SER A 4 5.73 8.27 10.51
CA SER A 4 4.98 8.42 9.27
C SER A 4 4.83 7.08 8.55
N ALA A 5 3.76 6.93 7.82
CA ALA A 5 3.51 5.81 6.93
C ALA A 5 2.69 6.29 5.73
N GLY A 6 2.75 5.57 4.64
CA GLY A 6 1.92 5.88 3.48
C GLY A 6 1.57 4.60 2.73
N LEU A 7 0.37 4.51 2.19
CA LEU A 7 -0.07 3.35 1.44
C LEU A 7 0.45 3.44 0.01
N SER A 8 1.23 2.46 -0.42
CA SER A 8 1.79 2.34 -1.77
C SER A 8 2.54 3.61 -2.22
N LEU A 9 1.91 4.47 -3.04
CA LEU A 9 2.48 5.75 -3.44
C LEU A 9 2.82 6.64 -2.23
N GLY A 10 2.00 6.61 -1.19
CA GLY A 10 2.16 7.42 0.01
C GLY A 10 3.45 7.13 0.79
N GLU A 11 4.07 5.96 0.62
CA GLU A 11 5.35 5.64 1.25
C GLU A 11 6.45 6.60 0.80
N TYR A 12 6.46 7.02 -0.48
CA TYR A 12 7.39 8.04 -0.98
C TYR A 12 7.14 9.40 -0.32
N SER A 13 5.87 9.77 -0.10
CA SER A 13 5.53 11.00 0.62
C SER A 13 6.03 10.97 2.08
N ALA A 14 5.94 9.81 2.74
CA ALA A 14 6.46 9.60 4.09
C ALA A 14 8.01 9.71 4.13
N LEU A 15 8.70 9.14 3.13
CA LEU A 15 10.16 9.24 3.00
C LEU A 15 10.62 10.68 2.72
N ILE A 16 9.87 11.43 1.91
CA ILE A 16 10.15 12.86 1.65
C ILE A 16 9.92 13.69 2.92
N TYR A 17 8.79 13.49 3.62
CA TYR A 17 8.49 14.17 4.88
C TYR A 17 9.59 13.94 5.94
N SER A 18 10.16 12.76 5.95
CA SER A 18 11.22 12.38 6.89
C SER A 18 12.63 12.74 6.39
N ASN A 19 12.74 13.45 5.25
CA ASN A 19 13.97 13.87 4.61
C ASN A 19 14.94 12.73 4.25
N ILE A 20 14.41 11.51 4.11
CA ILE A 20 15.18 10.34 3.64
C ILE A 20 15.39 10.44 2.13
N ILE A 21 14.39 10.93 1.40
CA ILE A 21 14.48 11.32 -0.02
C ILE A 21 14.20 12.82 -0.11
N ASN A 22 15.00 13.57 -0.85
CA ASN A 22 14.69 14.98 -1.07
C ASN A 22 13.45 15.14 -1.96
N PHE A 23 12.81 16.31 -1.89
CA PHE A 23 11.53 16.55 -2.57
C PHE A 23 11.62 16.41 -4.10
N GLU A 24 12.68 16.94 -4.71
CA GLU A 24 12.82 16.94 -6.18
C GLU A 24 13.06 15.52 -6.71
N ASP A 25 13.92 14.75 -6.07
CA ASP A 25 14.16 13.34 -6.42
C ASP A 25 12.91 12.50 -6.17
N GLY A 26 12.20 12.76 -5.07
CA GLY A 26 10.96 12.07 -4.74
C GLY A 26 9.90 12.23 -5.82
N ILE A 27 9.70 13.47 -6.33
CA ILE A 27 8.74 13.71 -7.43
C ILE A 27 9.16 12.97 -8.70
N LYS A 28 10.44 13.04 -9.08
CA LYS A 28 10.97 12.36 -10.28
C LYS A 28 10.78 10.84 -10.19
N ILE A 29 11.08 10.25 -9.04
CA ILE A 29 10.93 8.81 -8.82
C ILE A 29 9.47 8.39 -8.82
N VAL A 30 8.57 9.14 -8.20
CA VAL A 30 7.13 8.87 -8.23
C VAL A 30 6.58 8.90 -9.65
N GLN A 31 7.01 9.86 -10.47
CA GLN A 31 6.66 9.93 -11.88
C GLN A 31 7.18 8.70 -12.64
N LYS A 32 8.48 8.36 -12.51
CA LYS A 32 9.08 7.18 -13.14
C LYS A 32 8.36 5.89 -12.69
N ARG A 33 8.06 5.75 -11.39
CA ARG A 33 7.30 4.61 -10.86
C ARG A 33 5.94 4.45 -11.57
N GLY A 34 5.17 5.53 -11.67
CA GLY A 34 3.88 5.51 -12.34
C GLY A 34 4.00 5.11 -13.81
N THR A 35 4.98 5.69 -14.52
CA THR A 35 5.29 5.37 -15.91
C THR A 35 5.67 3.89 -16.07
N TYR A 36 6.60 3.37 -15.27
CA TYR A 36 7.04 1.99 -15.38
C TYR A 36 5.93 0.98 -15.03
N MET A 37 5.13 1.26 -14.00
CA MET A 37 3.97 0.42 -13.68
C MET A 37 2.90 0.41 -14.78
N GLN A 38 2.92 1.36 -15.71
CA GLN A 38 2.03 1.43 -16.87
C GLN A 38 2.67 0.81 -18.13
N GLU A 39 3.92 1.15 -18.42
CA GLU A 39 4.63 0.74 -19.64
C GLU A 39 5.04 -0.72 -19.61
N TYR A 40 5.42 -1.23 -18.42
CA TYR A 40 5.84 -2.61 -18.23
C TYR A 40 4.73 -3.49 -17.64
N LEU A 41 3.49 -3.17 -17.97
CA LEU A 41 2.38 -4.09 -17.71
C LEU A 41 2.55 -5.34 -18.57
N PRO A 42 2.52 -6.53 -17.99
CA PRO A 42 2.55 -7.75 -18.78
C PRO A 42 1.30 -7.86 -19.65
N GLU A 43 1.43 -8.48 -20.80
CA GLU A 43 0.27 -8.80 -21.63
C GLU A 43 -0.75 -9.61 -20.84
N GLY A 44 -2.02 -9.30 -21.02
CA GLY A 44 -3.09 -10.00 -20.32
C GLY A 44 -4.24 -9.09 -19.89
N ASN A 45 -5.26 -9.72 -19.37
CA ASN A 45 -6.43 -9.03 -18.84
C ASN A 45 -6.37 -9.09 -17.32
N TRP A 46 -6.03 -7.97 -16.69
CA TRP A 46 -5.78 -7.86 -15.28
C TRP A 46 -6.94 -7.17 -14.55
N SER A 47 -7.16 -7.53 -13.30
CA SER A 47 -8.14 -6.90 -12.44
C SER A 47 -7.68 -6.90 -10.98
N MET A 48 -8.32 -6.08 -10.18
CA MET A 48 -8.24 -6.08 -8.73
C MET A 48 -9.64 -6.03 -8.14
N ALA A 49 -9.80 -6.57 -6.93
CA ALA A 49 -11.05 -6.47 -6.20
C ALA A 49 -10.82 -6.18 -4.72
N ALA A 50 -11.67 -5.34 -4.13
CA ALA A 50 -11.73 -5.15 -2.68
C ALA A 50 -12.65 -6.19 -2.05
N ILE A 51 -12.14 -6.90 -1.06
CA ILE A 51 -12.84 -7.92 -0.27
C ILE A 51 -13.08 -7.37 1.12
N LEU A 52 -14.34 -7.36 1.57
CA LEU A 52 -14.73 -6.78 2.84
C LEU A 52 -15.41 -7.82 3.73
N GLY A 53 -15.05 -7.79 5.00
CA GLY A 53 -15.74 -8.54 6.06
C GLY A 53 -15.25 -9.96 6.27
N LEU A 54 -14.07 -10.32 5.77
CA LEU A 54 -13.39 -11.59 6.02
C LEU A 54 -12.03 -11.38 6.69
N ASP A 55 -11.55 -12.39 7.36
CA ASP A 55 -10.19 -12.47 7.85
C ASP A 55 -9.19 -12.66 6.72
N ASP A 56 -8.00 -12.09 6.88
CA ASP A 56 -6.92 -12.14 5.90
C ASP A 56 -6.59 -13.58 5.51
N LYS A 57 -6.52 -14.49 6.48
CA LYS A 57 -6.21 -15.91 6.28
C LYS A 57 -7.22 -16.62 5.37
N ILE A 58 -8.50 -16.33 5.53
CA ILE A 58 -9.55 -16.90 4.67
C ILE A 58 -9.36 -16.41 3.23
N ILE A 59 -9.05 -15.13 3.04
CA ILE A 59 -8.81 -14.55 1.72
C ILE A 59 -7.58 -15.17 1.06
N GLU A 60 -6.48 -15.33 1.80
CA GLU A 60 -5.27 -16.00 1.32
C GLU A 60 -5.53 -17.45 0.88
N ASP A 61 -6.29 -18.20 1.68
CA ASP A 61 -6.55 -19.61 1.41
C ASP A 61 -7.52 -19.80 0.24
N VAL A 62 -8.51 -18.91 0.08
CA VAL A 62 -9.40 -18.91 -1.10
C VAL A 62 -8.63 -18.53 -2.38
N CYS A 63 -7.72 -17.54 -2.34
CA CYS A 63 -6.90 -17.20 -3.50
C CYS A 63 -6.06 -18.39 -3.99
N LYS A 64 -5.59 -19.26 -3.09
CA LYS A 64 -4.85 -20.49 -3.44
C LYS A 64 -5.74 -21.58 -4.11
N GLN A 65 -7.06 -21.53 -3.88
CA GLN A 65 -8.00 -22.49 -4.44
C GLN A 65 -8.50 -22.11 -5.84
N VAL A 66 -8.19 -20.89 -6.29
CA VAL A 66 -8.57 -20.41 -7.62
C VAL A 66 -7.84 -21.23 -8.69
N THR A 67 -8.59 -21.66 -9.70
CA THR A 67 -8.09 -22.51 -10.80
C THR A 67 -8.05 -21.81 -12.16
N LYS A 68 -8.69 -20.64 -12.26
CA LYS A 68 -8.81 -19.88 -13.52
C LYS A 68 -7.64 -18.92 -13.79
N GLY A 69 -6.51 -19.10 -13.11
CA GLY A 69 -5.32 -18.30 -13.31
C GLY A 69 -4.73 -17.76 -12.02
N PHE A 70 -3.90 -16.73 -12.14
CA PHE A 70 -3.16 -16.15 -11.03
C PHE A 70 -3.97 -15.08 -10.30
N VAL A 71 -4.10 -15.21 -8.99
CA VAL A 71 -4.65 -14.17 -8.10
C VAL A 71 -4.01 -14.28 -6.71
N VAL A 72 -3.70 -13.14 -6.12
CA VAL A 72 -3.09 -13.04 -4.78
C VAL A 72 -3.63 -11.84 -4.01
N PRO A 73 -3.56 -11.83 -2.67
CA PRO A 73 -3.72 -10.61 -1.88
C PRO A 73 -2.63 -9.59 -2.24
N ALA A 74 -3.03 -8.36 -2.52
CA ALA A 74 -2.15 -7.26 -2.94
C ALA A 74 -2.07 -6.13 -1.91
N ASN A 75 -3.17 -5.84 -1.19
CA ASN A 75 -3.18 -4.81 -0.15
C ASN A 75 -3.98 -5.28 1.06
N TYR A 76 -3.31 -5.41 2.18
CA TYR A 76 -3.94 -5.57 3.49
C TYR A 76 -4.20 -4.16 4.06
N ASN A 77 -5.38 -3.62 3.73
CA ASN A 77 -5.68 -2.20 3.97
C ASN A 77 -5.99 -1.88 5.44
N CYS A 78 -6.89 -2.64 6.05
CA CYS A 78 -7.31 -2.51 7.44
C CYS A 78 -8.00 -3.78 7.91
N GLN A 79 -8.42 -3.84 9.17
CA GLN A 79 -9.20 -4.95 9.69
C GLN A 79 -10.42 -5.24 8.80
N GLY A 80 -10.50 -6.47 8.29
CA GLY A 80 -11.59 -6.94 7.44
C GLY A 80 -11.67 -6.29 6.06
N GLN A 81 -10.56 -5.75 5.52
CA GLN A 81 -10.51 -5.25 4.15
C GLN A 81 -9.15 -5.53 3.50
N VAL A 82 -9.17 -6.41 2.51
CA VAL A 82 -8.03 -6.77 1.66
C VAL A 82 -8.38 -6.53 0.20
N ALA A 83 -7.43 -6.02 -0.59
CA ALA A 83 -7.53 -6.03 -2.04
C ALA A 83 -6.77 -7.23 -2.60
N ILE A 84 -7.40 -7.95 -3.52
CA ILE A 84 -6.78 -9.02 -4.30
C ILE A 84 -6.45 -8.51 -5.71
N SER A 85 -5.44 -9.09 -6.34
CA SER A 85 -4.94 -8.66 -7.64
C SER A 85 -4.50 -9.88 -8.47
N GLY A 86 -4.78 -9.86 -9.77
CA GLY A 86 -4.43 -10.98 -10.65
C GLY A 86 -5.08 -10.92 -12.02
N GLU A 87 -5.10 -12.06 -12.70
CA GLU A 87 -5.80 -12.25 -13.96
C GLU A 87 -7.29 -12.08 -13.76
N LYS A 88 -7.98 -11.40 -14.68
CA LYS A 88 -9.38 -11.01 -14.51
C LYS A 88 -10.29 -12.20 -14.19
N GLU A 89 -10.15 -13.30 -14.92
CA GLU A 89 -10.96 -14.51 -14.71
C GLU A 89 -10.69 -15.13 -13.33
N ALA A 90 -9.43 -15.09 -12.87
CA ALA A 90 -9.05 -15.56 -11.55
C ALA A 90 -9.60 -14.66 -10.44
N VAL A 91 -9.54 -13.34 -10.62
CA VAL A 91 -10.12 -12.37 -9.67
C VAL A 91 -11.63 -12.54 -9.58
N LEU A 92 -12.33 -12.71 -10.70
CA LEU A 92 -13.78 -12.96 -10.71
C LEU A 92 -14.14 -14.27 -10.01
N GLN A 93 -13.40 -15.35 -10.26
CA GLN A 93 -13.60 -16.61 -9.53
C GLN A 93 -13.34 -16.44 -8.04
N ALA A 94 -12.25 -15.76 -7.65
CA ALA A 94 -11.96 -15.47 -6.25
C ALA A 94 -13.09 -14.69 -5.58
N MET A 95 -13.67 -13.69 -6.27
CA MET A 95 -14.79 -12.91 -5.74
C MET A 95 -16.01 -13.76 -5.43
N GLU A 96 -16.34 -14.74 -6.28
CA GLU A 96 -17.45 -15.67 -6.04
C GLU A 96 -17.16 -16.60 -4.86
N LEU A 97 -15.99 -17.26 -4.84
CA LEU A 97 -15.59 -18.13 -3.74
C LEU A 97 -15.52 -17.36 -2.40
N LEU A 98 -15.08 -16.11 -2.41
CA LEU A 98 -15.03 -15.27 -1.21
C LEU A 98 -16.41 -14.85 -0.73
N LYS A 99 -17.39 -14.66 -1.63
CA LYS A 99 -18.80 -14.47 -1.25
C LYS A 99 -19.35 -15.71 -0.56
N GLU A 100 -19.11 -16.90 -1.12
CA GLU A 100 -19.51 -18.19 -0.53
C GLU A 100 -18.86 -18.40 0.85
N ALA A 101 -17.60 -17.96 1.03
CA ALA A 101 -16.88 -17.97 2.31
C ALA A 101 -17.39 -16.91 3.31
N GLY A 102 -18.37 -16.07 2.96
CA GLY A 102 -19.02 -15.11 3.84
C GLY A 102 -18.53 -13.66 3.74
N ALA A 103 -17.84 -13.28 2.66
CA ALA A 103 -17.49 -11.88 2.44
C ALA A 103 -18.75 -10.99 2.40
N LYS A 104 -18.75 -9.92 3.20
CA LYS A 104 -19.86 -8.94 3.22
C LYS A 104 -20.00 -8.23 1.88
N ARG A 105 -18.90 -7.96 1.20
CA ARG A 105 -18.84 -7.36 -0.14
C ARG A 105 -17.59 -7.80 -0.87
N THR A 106 -17.71 -7.99 -2.18
CA THR A 106 -16.61 -8.10 -3.14
C THR A 106 -16.86 -7.06 -4.22
N ILE A 107 -15.89 -6.18 -4.46
CA ILE A 107 -16.04 -5.03 -5.35
C ILE A 107 -14.88 -5.02 -6.33
N GLU A 108 -15.17 -5.21 -7.61
CA GLU A 108 -14.15 -5.04 -8.66
C GLU A 108 -13.69 -3.57 -8.71
N LEU A 109 -12.38 -3.36 -8.75
CA LEU A 109 -11.77 -2.02 -8.76
C LEU A 109 -11.44 -1.62 -10.20
N LYS A 110 -11.58 -0.33 -10.49
CA LYS A 110 -11.11 0.25 -11.75
C LYS A 110 -9.59 0.38 -11.68
N THR A 111 -8.87 -0.59 -12.23
CA THR A 111 -7.40 -0.62 -12.25
C THR A 111 -6.92 -1.15 -13.59
N SER A 112 -5.71 -0.75 -13.98
CA SER A 112 -5.12 -1.10 -15.27
C SER A 112 -4.12 -2.26 -15.20
N GLY A 113 -3.77 -2.76 -14.00
CA GLY A 113 -2.71 -3.76 -13.92
C GLY A 113 -2.72 -4.60 -12.62
N PRO A 114 -1.89 -5.65 -12.59
CA PRO A 114 -1.75 -6.57 -11.47
C PRO A 114 -0.84 -5.97 -10.39
N PHE A 115 -1.22 -4.81 -9.83
CA PHE A 115 -0.40 -4.07 -8.88
C PHE A 115 -0.11 -4.88 -7.62
N HIS A 116 1.11 -4.69 -7.09
CA HIS A 116 1.62 -5.39 -5.91
C HIS A 116 1.67 -6.91 -6.04
N THR A 117 2.00 -7.38 -7.25
CA THR A 117 2.20 -8.81 -7.55
C THR A 117 3.50 -9.04 -8.29
N SER A 118 4.02 -10.26 -8.23
CA SER A 118 5.23 -10.69 -8.97
C SER A 118 5.15 -10.49 -10.49
N LYS A 119 3.96 -10.24 -11.02
CA LYS A 119 3.75 -10.00 -12.46
C LYS A 119 4.34 -8.66 -12.93
N LEU A 120 4.66 -7.73 -12.02
CA LEU A 120 5.30 -6.45 -12.32
C LEU A 120 6.84 -6.48 -12.14
N GLN A 121 7.48 -7.65 -12.27
CA GLN A 121 8.94 -7.77 -12.05
C GLN A 121 9.75 -6.79 -12.91
N GLU A 122 9.41 -6.65 -14.19
CA GLU A 122 10.11 -5.76 -15.11
C GLU A 122 9.99 -4.29 -14.67
N ALA A 123 8.78 -3.86 -14.25
CA ALA A 123 8.57 -2.52 -13.70
C ALA A 123 9.40 -2.29 -12.42
N SER A 124 9.52 -3.31 -11.56
CA SER A 124 10.34 -3.27 -10.35
C SER A 124 11.83 -3.11 -10.69
N ASP A 125 12.34 -3.84 -11.68
CA ASP A 125 13.74 -3.78 -12.10
C ASP A 125 14.07 -2.40 -12.69
N LYS A 126 13.20 -1.85 -13.55
CA LYS A 126 13.34 -0.49 -14.09
C LYS A 126 13.29 0.58 -13.01
N LEU A 127 12.41 0.40 -12.03
CA LEU A 127 12.35 1.32 -10.90
C LEU A 127 13.62 1.25 -10.05
N TYR A 128 14.18 0.05 -9.84
CA TYR A 128 15.43 -0.10 -9.13
C TYR A 128 16.60 0.64 -9.83
N ASP A 129 16.69 0.51 -11.16
CA ASP A 129 17.71 1.23 -11.95
C ASP A 129 17.54 2.75 -11.79
N ALA A 130 16.29 3.25 -11.89
CA ALA A 130 16.01 4.66 -11.71
C ALA A 130 16.31 5.18 -10.30
N LEU A 131 16.09 4.35 -9.27
CA LEU A 131 16.42 4.67 -7.89
C LEU A 131 17.93 4.81 -7.65
N GLN A 132 18.81 4.25 -8.52
CA GLN A 132 20.24 4.46 -8.39
C GLN A 132 20.66 5.91 -8.65
N GLU A 133 19.85 6.66 -9.41
CA GLU A 133 20.14 8.06 -9.77
C GLU A 133 19.88 9.05 -8.62
N ILE A 134 19.16 8.65 -7.56
CA ILE A 134 18.83 9.52 -6.44
C ILE A 134 19.70 9.25 -5.21
N GLN A 135 19.85 10.29 -4.38
CA GLN A 135 20.50 10.17 -3.10
C GLN A 135 19.51 9.77 -2.00
N ILE A 136 19.89 8.81 -1.17
CA ILE A 136 19.20 8.46 0.07
C ILE A 136 19.99 9.09 1.23
N ASN A 137 19.31 9.89 2.04
CA ASN A 137 19.89 10.51 3.22
C ASN A 137 19.83 9.53 4.40
N LYS A 138 20.69 9.76 5.40
CA LYS A 138 20.62 9.04 6.68
C LYS A 138 19.28 9.26 7.36
N ILE A 139 18.80 8.22 8.02
CA ILE A 139 17.59 8.29 8.81
C ILE A 139 17.89 9.09 10.09
N ALA A 140 17.12 10.14 10.30
CA ALA A 140 17.20 11.00 11.49
C ALA A 140 16.10 10.62 12.50
N ASP A 141 15.55 11.62 13.17
CA ASP A 141 14.61 11.44 14.29
C ASP A 141 13.19 10.95 13.88
N LYS A 142 12.85 11.05 12.59
CA LYS A 142 11.51 10.67 12.08
C LYS A 142 11.51 9.25 11.55
N LYS A 143 10.66 8.42 12.13
CA LYS A 143 10.47 7.03 11.70
C LYS A 143 9.55 6.95 10.50
N VAL A 144 9.85 6.05 9.57
CA VAL A 144 8.98 5.70 8.45
C VAL A 144 8.71 4.20 8.47
N ILE A 145 7.44 3.81 8.36
CA ILE A 145 7.03 2.40 8.33
C ILE A 145 6.99 1.92 6.88
N LYS A 146 7.69 0.81 6.61
CA LYS A 146 7.72 0.14 5.29
C LYS A 146 6.39 -0.55 4.99
N ASN A 147 5.95 -0.52 3.75
CA ASN A 147 4.74 -1.24 3.32
C ASN A 147 4.95 -2.74 3.20
N ILE A 148 6.16 -3.18 2.86
CA ILE A 148 6.46 -4.57 2.53
C ILE A 148 6.42 -5.51 3.75
N ASP A 149 6.83 -5.04 4.92
CA ASP A 149 6.90 -5.83 6.15
C ASP A 149 6.28 -5.15 7.38
N ALA A 150 5.90 -3.87 7.24
CA ALA A 150 5.37 -3.02 8.30
C ALA A 150 6.36 -2.72 9.44
N THR A 151 7.67 -2.85 9.20
CA THR A 151 8.73 -2.43 10.13
C THR A 151 9.25 -1.05 9.79
N GLU A 152 10.02 -0.42 10.68
CA GLU A 152 10.66 0.87 10.43
C GLU A 152 11.80 0.74 9.43
N TYR A 153 12.02 1.78 8.62
CA TYR A 153 13.27 1.93 7.89
C TYR A 153 14.42 2.17 8.85
N THR A 154 15.58 1.58 8.56
CA THR A 154 16.82 1.71 9.33
C THR A 154 17.99 2.04 8.39
N ASP A 155 19.10 2.55 8.93
CA ASP A 155 20.32 2.83 8.13
C ASP A 155 20.95 1.55 7.54
N ASN A 156 20.55 0.36 7.99
CA ASN A 156 20.99 -0.92 7.44
C ASN A 156 20.16 -1.40 6.26
N ASP A 157 19.05 -0.73 5.95
CA ASP A 157 18.16 -1.13 4.85
C ASP A 157 18.70 -0.65 3.49
N ASP A 158 18.64 -1.52 2.49
CA ASP A 158 18.71 -1.09 1.09
C ASP A 158 17.37 -0.49 0.67
N ILE A 159 17.18 0.80 1.01
CA ILE A 159 15.92 1.52 0.76
C ILE A 159 15.53 1.47 -0.72
N LYS A 160 16.49 1.55 -1.64
CA LYS A 160 16.24 1.51 -3.08
C LYS A 160 15.70 0.16 -3.50
N ARG A 161 16.29 -0.92 -3.00
CA ARG A 161 15.79 -2.29 -3.26
C ARG A 161 14.42 -2.54 -2.64
N ILE A 162 14.17 -2.04 -1.43
CA ILE A 162 12.88 -2.16 -0.74
C ILE A 162 11.79 -1.47 -1.54
N LEU A 163 12.01 -0.24 -2.00
CA LEU A 163 11.05 0.52 -2.80
C LEU A 163 10.76 -0.14 -4.16
N ALA A 164 11.78 -0.68 -4.83
CA ALA A 164 11.59 -1.45 -6.05
C ALA A 164 10.78 -2.73 -5.80
N ASN A 165 11.18 -3.51 -4.78
CA ASN A 165 10.49 -4.74 -4.41
C ASN A 165 9.04 -4.51 -3.96
N HIS A 166 8.72 -3.33 -3.43
CA HIS A 166 7.37 -3.00 -3.01
C HIS A 166 6.38 -3.04 -4.19
N VAL A 167 6.81 -2.76 -5.41
CA VAL A 167 5.95 -2.84 -6.61
C VAL A 167 5.41 -4.26 -6.85
N ILE A 168 6.18 -5.28 -6.45
CA ILE A 168 5.88 -6.70 -6.66
C ILE A 168 5.41 -7.44 -5.40
N ASN A 169 5.34 -6.74 -4.27
CA ASN A 169 4.96 -7.33 -2.99
C ASN A 169 3.71 -6.66 -2.40
N PRO A 170 2.96 -7.39 -1.56
CA PRO A 170 1.77 -6.85 -0.92
C PRO A 170 2.06 -5.66 -0.01
N VAL A 171 1.12 -4.72 0.04
CA VAL A 171 1.08 -3.60 0.97
C VAL A 171 0.50 -4.08 2.31
N LYS A 172 1.26 -4.01 3.40
CA LYS A 172 0.83 -4.42 4.75
C LYS A 172 0.35 -3.24 5.59
N PHE A 173 -0.53 -2.41 5.04
CA PHE A 173 -0.92 -1.14 5.68
C PHE A 173 -1.65 -1.34 7.01
N LYS A 174 -2.51 -2.37 7.13
CA LYS A 174 -3.13 -2.75 8.40
C LYS A 174 -2.08 -2.95 9.49
N LYS A 175 -1.05 -3.74 9.19
CA LYS A 175 0.03 -4.01 10.14
C LYS A 175 0.87 -2.77 10.44
N SER A 176 1.01 -1.85 9.46
CA SER A 176 1.67 -0.55 9.69
C SER A 176 0.90 0.29 10.72
N ILE A 177 -0.44 0.34 10.61
CA ILE A 177 -1.30 1.04 11.59
C ILE A 177 -1.16 0.39 12.97
N GLU A 178 -1.26 -0.94 13.06
CA GLU A 178 -1.12 -1.69 14.31
C GLU A 178 0.24 -1.41 14.96
N ASN A 179 1.33 -1.47 14.19
CA ASN A 179 2.68 -1.18 14.68
C ASN A 179 2.82 0.27 15.21
N MET A 180 2.25 1.27 14.54
CA MET A 180 2.26 2.64 15.03
C MET A 180 1.51 2.76 16.38
N ILE A 181 0.37 2.09 16.51
CA ILE A 181 -0.42 2.08 17.75
C ILE A 181 0.35 1.40 18.89
N ASP A 182 1.00 0.27 18.62
CA ASP A 182 1.82 -0.46 19.59
C ASP A 182 3.02 0.37 20.08
N GLN A 183 3.48 1.33 19.28
CA GLN A 183 4.49 2.31 19.65
C GLN A 183 3.94 3.53 20.41
N GLY A 184 2.65 3.52 20.78
CA GLY A 184 2.01 4.56 21.57
C GLY A 184 1.46 5.73 20.74
N VAL A 185 1.27 5.57 19.43
CA VAL A 185 0.59 6.59 18.63
C VAL A 185 -0.91 6.59 18.98
N ASP A 186 -1.40 7.70 19.46
CA ASP A 186 -2.81 7.95 19.83
C ASP A 186 -3.54 8.85 18.83
N THR A 187 -2.79 9.57 18.01
CA THR A 187 -3.31 10.54 17.05
C THR A 187 -2.67 10.35 15.69
N ILE A 188 -3.48 10.23 14.64
CA ILE A 188 -3.05 10.09 13.25
C ILE A 188 -3.68 11.19 12.41
N ILE A 189 -2.85 11.83 11.58
CA ILE A 189 -3.27 12.86 10.62
C ILE A 189 -3.04 12.32 9.21
N GLU A 190 -4.13 12.15 8.43
CA GLU A 190 -4.04 11.84 7.01
C GLU A 190 -3.80 13.13 6.22
N ILE A 191 -2.68 13.18 5.51
CA ILE A 191 -2.30 14.32 4.67
C ILE A 191 -2.54 13.94 3.20
N GLY A 192 -3.37 14.72 2.52
CA GLY A 192 -3.68 14.54 1.11
C GLY A 192 -5.16 14.62 0.77
N PRO A 193 -5.53 14.35 -0.50
CA PRO A 193 -6.91 14.41 -0.94
C PRO A 193 -7.70 13.20 -0.45
N GLY A 194 -8.91 13.45 0.04
CA GLY A 194 -9.82 12.40 0.55
C GLY A 194 -9.57 12.05 2.01
N LYS A 195 -10.18 10.93 2.44
CA LYS A 195 -10.15 10.43 3.83
C LYS A 195 -10.23 8.91 3.92
N VAL A 196 -9.64 8.24 2.95
CA VAL A 196 -9.71 6.77 2.84
C VAL A 196 -8.87 6.13 3.93
N LEU A 197 -7.65 6.63 4.16
CA LEU A 197 -6.75 6.08 5.18
C LEU A 197 -7.28 6.36 6.59
N SER A 198 -7.91 7.51 6.82
CA SER A 198 -8.65 7.80 8.06
C SER A 198 -9.70 6.72 8.35
N GLY A 199 -10.42 6.27 7.31
CA GLY A 199 -11.36 5.17 7.42
C GLY A 199 -10.69 3.83 7.76
N PHE A 200 -9.50 3.56 7.24
CA PHE A 200 -8.73 2.35 7.55
C PHE A 200 -8.23 2.36 9.00
N VAL A 201 -7.72 3.49 9.47
CA VAL A 201 -7.30 3.65 10.87
C VAL A 201 -8.46 3.38 11.82
N LYS A 202 -9.62 4.03 11.60
CA LYS A 202 -10.82 3.85 12.45
C LYS A 202 -11.40 2.45 12.44
N LYS A 203 -11.24 1.69 11.34
CA LYS A 203 -11.61 0.26 11.28
C LYS A 203 -10.63 -0.63 12.03
N THR A 204 -9.35 -0.27 12.04
CA THR A 204 -8.30 -1.02 12.75
C THR A 204 -8.39 -0.76 14.26
N ASN A 205 -8.53 0.51 14.67
CA ASN A 205 -8.72 0.89 16.08
C ASN A 205 -9.59 2.15 16.18
N LYS A 206 -10.72 2.04 16.89
CA LYS A 206 -11.69 3.13 17.05
C LYS A 206 -11.25 4.23 18.03
N ASP A 207 -10.33 3.89 18.94
CA ASP A 207 -9.91 4.79 20.02
C ASP A 207 -8.87 5.83 19.55
N ILE A 208 -8.19 5.55 18.42
CA ILE A 208 -7.23 6.49 17.82
C ILE A 208 -7.94 7.77 17.37
N GLN A 209 -7.40 8.92 17.74
CA GLN A 209 -7.84 10.19 17.17
C GLN A 209 -7.37 10.30 15.73
N VAL A 210 -8.28 10.66 14.82
CA VAL A 210 -7.97 10.74 13.40
C VAL A 210 -8.43 12.06 12.83
N PHE A 211 -7.50 12.80 12.26
CA PHE A 211 -7.71 14.01 11.50
C PHE A 211 -7.33 13.81 10.05
N ASN A 212 -7.74 14.70 9.16
CA ASN A 212 -7.34 14.71 7.76
C ASN A 212 -7.25 16.15 7.24
N THR A 213 -6.57 16.33 6.12
CA THR A 213 -6.38 17.64 5.48
C THR A 213 -7.08 17.73 4.12
N ASN A 214 -8.19 17.00 3.94
CA ASN A 214 -8.86 16.88 2.65
C ASN A 214 -9.57 18.15 2.18
N ASN A 215 -9.81 19.10 3.08
CA ASN A 215 -10.33 20.44 2.81
C ASN A 215 -9.86 21.43 3.88
N ILE A 216 -10.14 22.71 3.69
CA ILE A 216 -9.70 23.81 4.59
C ILE A 216 -10.31 23.64 5.98
N GLU A 217 -11.61 23.35 6.07
CA GLU A 217 -12.31 23.19 7.36
C GLU A 217 -11.74 22.02 8.19
N ALA A 218 -11.36 20.94 7.53
CA ALA A 218 -10.71 19.80 8.20
C ALA A 218 -9.29 20.14 8.65
N PHE A 219 -8.56 20.95 7.87
CA PHE A 219 -7.22 21.41 8.24
C PHE A 219 -7.25 22.36 9.45
N GLU A 220 -8.22 23.29 9.50
CA GLU A 220 -8.39 24.23 10.62
C GLU A 220 -8.67 23.54 11.96
N GLN A 221 -9.20 22.31 11.95
CA GLN A 221 -9.41 21.51 13.17
C GLN A 221 -8.11 20.95 13.78
N ILE A 222 -7.00 21.03 13.04
CA ILE A 222 -5.69 20.49 13.45
C ILE A 222 -4.81 21.59 14.09
N LEU A 223 -5.08 22.85 13.76
CA LEU A 223 -4.38 24.02 14.27
C LEU A 223 -4.88 24.44 15.64
#